data_aab35d2cc39f5d101b52eed59a7712f8
#
_entry.id   aab35d2cc39f5d101b52eed59a7712f8
#
_cell.length_a   1.000
_cell.length_b   1.000
_cell.length_c   1.000
_cell.angle_alpha   90.00
_cell.angle_beta   90.00
_cell.angle_gamma   90.00
#
_symmetry.space_group_name_H-M   'P 1'
#
loop_
_entity.id
_entity.type
_entity.pdbx_description
1 polymer ?
#
loop_
_entity_poly.entity_id
_entity_poly.type
_entity_poly.pdbx_seq_one_letter_code
_entity_poly.pdbx_strand_id
1 'polypeptide(L)'
;MTRGDPRDWMWSEALQMLAQAERLHHQVFRPQTAGRLRPSWEPPVDVLETEREVLILAALPGVDVQKVEAVIENGTLVLSGERTVPAELRTAKIHRMELPQGRFERRVALPPGVYGEVRRFEANGCLVVTLAKAGTRRQP
;
A
#
# COMPACT_ATOMS: atom_id res chain seq x y z
N MET A 1 22.66 -5.35 -14.30
CA MET A 1 22.46 -4.97 -13.97
C MET A 1 22.04 -4.49 -13.64
N THR A 2 21.67 -4.50 -13.72
CA THR A 2 21.36 -3.80 -13.50
C THR A 2 21.50 -3.21 -12.47
N ARG A 3 22.38 -3.02 -12.13
CA ARG A 3 22.56 -2.33 -11.23
C ARG A 3 22.29 -1.11 -11.60
N GLY A 4 22.19 -0.73 -12.51
CA GLY A 4 21.80 0.57 -12.85
C GLY A 4 20.34 0.82 -12.80
N ASP A 5 19.57 -0.15 -12.50
CA ASP A 5 18.14 0.05 -12.40
C ASP A 5 17.83 0.75 -11.08
N PRO A 6 17.29 1.97 -11.11
CA PRO A 6 16.99 2.67 -9.87
C PRO A 6 16.02 1.91 -8.99
N ARG A 7 15.16 1.10 -9.58
CA ARG A 7 14.20 0.37 -8.77
C ARG A 7 14.87 -0.70 -7.95
N ASP A 8 15.92 -1.31 -8.45
CA ASP A 8 16.65 -2.30 -7.68
C ASP A 8 17.29 -1.67 -6.46
N TRP A 9 17.88 -0.50 -6.64
CA TRP A 9 18.50 0.19 -5.55
C TRP A 9 17.47 0.59 -4.49
N MET A 10 16.36 1.13 -4.94
CA MET A 10 15.32 1.55 -4.01
C MET A 10 14.76 0.37 -3.24
N TRP A 11 14.61 -0.74 -3.93
CA TRP A 11 14.07 -1.92 -3.29
C TRP A 11 14.99 -2.43 -2.20
N SER A 12 16.29 -2.47 -2.48
CA SER A 12 17.26 -2.90 -1.49
C SER A 12 17.25 -2.01 -0.28
N GLU A 13 17.19 -0.73 -0.51
CA GLU A 13 17.19 0.20 0.60
C GLU A 13 15.94 0.06 1.44
N ALA A 14 14.81 -0.15 0.78
CA ALA A 14 13.57 -0.34 1.52
C ALA A 14 13.63 -1.57 2.39
N LEU A 15 14.21 -2.64 1.89
CA LEU A 15 14.33 -3.84 2.68
C LEU A 15 15.22 -3.64 3.89
N GLN A 16 16.30 -2.89 3.72
CA GLN A 16 17.16 -2.60 4.84
C GLN A 16 16.45 -1.78 5.90
N MET A 17 15.68 -0.81 5.46
CA MET A 17 14.94 0.01 6.41
C MET A 17 13.92 -0.80 7.16
N LEU A 18 13.28 -1.72 6.48
CA LEU A 18 12.34 -2.60 7.15
C LEU A 18 13.01 -3.44 8.20
N ALA A 19 14.18 -3.99 7.88
CA ALA A 19 14.89 -4.82 8.84
C ALA A 19 15.26 -4.00 10.07
N GLN A 20 15.70 -2.79 9.86
CA GLN A 20 16.02 -1.93 10.99
C GLN A 20 14.81 -1.60 11.81
N ALA A 21 13.71 -1.30 11.14
CA ALA A 21 12.50 -0.98 11.85
C ALA A 21 12.02 -2.16 12.67
N GLU A 22 12.16 -3.34 12.15
CA GLU A 22 11.75 -4.52 12.88
C GLU A 22 12.59 -4.73 14.12
N ARG A 23 13.88 -4.50 14.02
CA ARG A 23 14.73 -4.65 15.18
C ARG A 23 14.38 -3.63 16.25
N LEU A 24 14.15 -2.41 15.84
CA LEU A 24 13.74 -1.39 16.78
C LEU A 24 12.40 -1.72 17.40
N HIS A 25 11.51 -2.20 16.59
CA HIS A 25 10.19 -2.57 17.06
C HIS A 25 10.28 -3.61 18.16
N HIS A 26 11.08 -4.62 17.94
CA HIS A 26 11.25 -5.65 18.95
C HIS A 26 11.79 -5.11 20.25
N GLN A 27 12.72 -4.19 20.15
CA GLN A 27 13.37 -3.69 21.34
C GLN A 27 12.53 -2.68 22.09
N VAL A 28 11.80 -1.86 21.35
CA VAL A 28 11.22 -0.69 21.96
C VAL A 28 9.72 -0.79 22.08
N PHE A 29 9.09 -1.38 21.10
CA PHE A 29 7.68 -1.26 20.98
C PHE A 29 6.86 -2.40 21.44
N ARG A 30 7.50 -3.48 21.78
CA ARG A 30 6.73 -4.59 22.20
C ARG A 30 5.67 -4.24 23.19
N PRO A 31 5.98 -3.50 24.24
CA PRO A 31 4.95 -3.13 25.19
C PRO A 31 3.96 -2.15 24.62
N GLN A 32 4.42 -1.33 23.70
CA GLN A 32 3.52 -0.33 23.20
C GLN A 32 2.56 -0.83 22.20
N THR A 33 2.95 -1.83 21.48
CA THR A 33 2.08 -2.32 20.44
C THR A 33 0.82 -2.90 20.97
N ALA A 34 0.79 -3.16 22.23
CA ALA A 34 -0.42 -3.68 22.80
C ALA A 34 -1.57 -2.73 22.54
N GLY A 35 -1.31 -1.46 22.57
CA GLY A 35 -2.40 -0.54 22.43
C GLY A 35 -2.46 0.19 21.13
N ARG A 36 -1.47 -0.02 20.29
CA ARG A 36 -1.44 0.78 19.10
C ARG A 36 -1.27 -0.07 17.91
N LEU A 37 -2.08 0.12 16.93
CA LEU A 37 -1.97 -0.61 15.69
C LEU A 37 -1.04 0.13 14.76
N ARG A 38 0.22 -0.20 14.84
CA ARG A 38 1.18 0.41 13.95
C ARG A 38 1.28 -0.40 12.69
N PRO A 39 1.40 0.26 11.55
CA PRO A 39 1.56 -0.48 10.30
C PRO A 39 2.89 -1.22 10.32
N SER A 40 2.89 -2.44 9.84
CA SER A 40 4.12 -3.20 9.75
C SER A 40 4.71 -3.18 8.36
N TRP A 41 3.97 -2.71 7.37
CA TRP A 41 4.53 -2.64 6.03
C TRP A 41 3.76 -1.63 5.20
N GLU A 42 4.41 -1.23 4.12
CA GLU A 42 3.82 -0.29 3.17
C GLU A 42 3.84 -0.91 1.80
N PRO A 43 2.70 -1.05 1.17
CA PRO A 43 2.69 -1.59 -0.18
C PRO A 43 3.27 -0.58 -1.17
N PRO A 44 4.01 -1.06 -2.15
CA PRO A 44 4.47 -0.16 -3.21
C PRO A 44 3.30 0.29 -4.07
N VAL A 45 3.39 1.49 -4.58
CA VAL A 45 2.33 2.04 -5.41
C VAL A 45 2.92 2.69 -6.65
N ASP A 46 2.13 2.65 -7.71
CA ASP A 46 2.38 3.46 -8.90
C ASP A 46 1.32 4.54 -8.95
N VAL A 47 1.73 5.73 -9.35
CA VAL A 47 0.79 6.82 -9.55
C VAL A 47 0.92 7.28 -10.98
N LEU A 48 -0.16 7.19 -11.72
CA LEU A 48 -0.18 7.54 -13.12
C LEU A 48 -1.22 8.61 -13.36
N GLU A 49 -0.94 9.50 -14.24
CA GLU A 49 -1.86 10.59 -14.51
C GLU A 49 -2.12 10.72 -15.99
N THR A 50 -3.39 10.84 -16.33
CA THR A 50 -3.80 11.14 -17.69
C THR A 50 -4.46 12.51 -17.69
N GLU A 51 -4.97 12.91 -18.82
CA GLU A 51 -5.67 14.18 -18.88
C GLU A 51 -6.94 14.18 -18.06
N ARG A 52 -7.51 13.02 -17.83
CA ARG A 52 -8.82 12.94 -17.21
C ARG A 52 -8.81 12.38 -15.80
N GLU A 53 -7.79 11.65 -15.45
CA GLU A 53 -7.84 10.98 -14.18
C GLU A 53 -6.45 10.66 -13.65
N VAL A 54 -6.42 10.35 -12.38
CA VAL A 54 -5.23 9.84 -11.73
C VAL A 54 -5.51 8.41 -11.34
N LEU A 55 -4.55 7.54 -11.61
CA LEU A 55 -4.68 6.13 -11.26
C LEU A 55 -3.59 5.77 -10.26
N ILE A 56 -3.98 5.09 -9.22
CA ILE A 56 -3.04 4.62 -8.22
C ILE A 56 -3.17 3.11 -8.15
N LEU A 57 -2.05 2.43 -8.34
CA LEU A 57 -2.01 0.99 -8.26
C LEU A 57 -1.20 0.59 -7.05
N ALA A 58 -1.81 -0.13 -6.13
CA ALA A 58 -1.12 -0.58 -4.93
C ALA A 58 -0.99 -2.09 -4.99
N ALA A 59 0.23 -2.58 -4.85
CA ALA A 59 0.48 -4.02 -4.90
C ALA A 59 0.13 -4.62 -3.55
N LEU A 60 -0.91 -5.45 -3.54
CA LEU A 60 -1.42 -5.99 -2.29
C LEU A 60 -1.63 -7.50 -2.43
N PRO A 61 -0.55 -8.25 -2.57
CA PRO A 61 -0.69 -9.69 -2.74
C PRO A 61 -1.28 -10.33 -1.50
N GLY A 62 -2.29 -11.16 -1.72
CA GLY A 62 -2.90 -11.88 -0.61
C GLY A 62 -3.82 -11.04 0.25
N VAL A 63 -4.16 -9.84 -0.19
CA VAL A 63 -5.06 -8.98 0.56
C VAL A 63 -6.41 -8.96 -0.14
N ASP A 64 -7.47 -9.03 0.65
CA ASP A 64 -8.81 -8.88 0.11
C ASP A 64 -9.04 -7.40 -0.13
N VAL A 65 -9.03 -6.99 -1.39
CA VAL A 65 -9.10 -5.57 -1.70
C VAL A 65 -10.44 -4.96 -1.29
N GLN A 66 -11.45 -5.78 -1.12
CA GLN A 66 -12.73 -5.26 -0.65
C GLN A 66 -12.64 -4.72 0.76
N LYS A 67 -11.67 -5.19 1.53
CA LYS A 67 -11.54 -4.79 2.92
C LYS A 67 -10.51 -3.70 3.11
N VAL A 68 -9.91 -3.20 2.05
CA VAL A 68 -8.94 -2.14 2.16
C VAL A 68 -9.67 -0.82 2.30
N GLU A 69 -9.23 -0.01 3.25
CA GLU A 69 -9.78 1.32 3.41
C GLU A 69 -9.00 2.29 2.54
N ALA A 70 -9.73 3.16 1.86
CA ALA A 70 -9.11 4.16 1.01
C ALA A 70 -9.80 5.48 1.30
N VAL A 71 -9.06 6.43 1.83
CA VAL A 71 -9.59 7.71 2.27
C VAL A 71 -8.73 8.82 1.69
N ILE A 72 -9.36 9.89 1.25
CA ILE A 72 -8.63 11.04 0.75
C ILE A 72 -8.73 12.16 1.76
N GLU A 73 -7.59 12.64 2.21
CA GLU A 73 -7.52 13.72 3.19
C GLU A 73 -6.47 14.71 2.75
N ASN A 74 -6.86 15.94 2.56
CA ASN A 74 -5.90 17.01 2.30
C ASN A 74 -4.95 16.68 1.16
N GLY A 75 -5.50 16.17 0.07
CA GLY A 75 -4.68 15.87 -1.10
C GLY A 75 -3.85 14.63 -0.99
N THR A 76 -4.12 13.80 -0.01
CA THR A 76 -3.39 12.56 0.20
C THR A 76 -4.36 11.40 0.21
N LEU A 77 -4.03 10.37 -0.53
CA LEU A 77 -4.80 9.13 -0.47
C LEU A 77 -4.16 8.24 0.59
N VAL A 78 -4.96 7.80 1.54
CA VAL A 78 -4.47 6.92 2.59
C VAL A 78 -5.10 5.56 2.38
N LEU A 79 -4.27 4.57 2.17
CA LEU A 79 -4.69 3.18 2.02
C LEU A 79 -4.29 2.43 3.26
N SER A 80 -5.20 1.65 3.80
CA SER A 80 -4.86 0.87 4.99
C SER A 80 -5.64 -0.41 4.99
N GLY A 81 -5.08 -1.40 5.64
CA GLY A 81 -5.70 -2.71 5.71
C GLY A 81 -4.76 -3.68 6.37
N GLU A 82 -5.03 -4.94 6.11
CA GLU A 82 -4.30 -5.97 6.81
C GLU A 82 -4.19 -7.20 5.91
N ARG A 83 -3.03 -7.83 5.93
CA ARG A 83 -2.87 -9.13 5.29
C ARG A 83 -2.80 -10.18 6.38
N THR A 84 -3.67 -11.16 6.30
CA THR A 84 -3.69 -12.22 7.30
C THR A 84 -3.56 -13.57 6.60
N VAL A 85 -3.07 -14.55 7.35
CA VAL A 85 -3.00 -15.90 6.85
C VAL A 85 -4.41 -16.48 6.89
N PRO A 86 -4.85 -17.15 5.83
CA PRO A 86 -6.17 -17.79 5.88
C PRO A 86 -6.30 -18.72 7.07
N ALA A 87 -7.49 -18.78 7.63
CA ALA A 87 -7.71 -19.53 8.85
C ALA A 87 -7.30 -20.99 8.71
N GLU A 88 -7.57 -21.57 7.54
CA GLU A 88 -7.28 -22.98 7.36
C GLU A 88 -5.78 -23.26 7.28
N LEU A 89 -4.96 -22.23 7.14
CA LEU A 89 -3.53 -22.40 7.08
C LEU A 89 -2.81 -22.01 8.36
N ARG A 90 -3.56 -21.63 9.39
CA ARG A 90 -2.92 -21.10 10.59
C ARG A 90 -2.16 -22.14 11.38
N THR A 91 -2.51 -23.40 11.20
CA THR A 91 -1.80 -24.48 11.88
C THR A 91 -0.72 -25.09 11.01
N ALA A 92 -0.51 -24.52 9.83
CA ALA A 92 0.50 -25.07 8.93
C ALA A 92 1.89 -24.82 9.47
N LYS A 93 2.79 -25.73 9.16
CA LYS A 93 4.17 -25.56 9.50
C LYS A 93 4.79 -24.60 8.50
N ILE A 94 5.38 -23.53 8.99
CA ILE A 94 5.91 -22.49 8.14
C ILE A 94 7.36 -22.78 7.81
N HIS A 95 7.65 -22.96 6.55
CA HIS A 95 9.01 -23.13 6.10
C HIS A 95 9.61 -21.83 5.60
N ARG A 96 8.79 -20.94 5.09
CA ARG A 96 9.26 -19.67 4.59
C ARG A 96 8.08 -18.71 4.54
N MET A 97 8.29 -17.52 5.00
CA MET A 97 7.23 -16.52 4.98
C MET A 97 7.87 -15.19 4.64
N GLU A 98 7.84 -14.85 3.36
CA GLU A 98 8.47 -13.64 2.87
C GLU A 98 7.48 -12.58 2.49
N LEU A 99 6.22 -12.97 2.25
CA LEU A 99 5.21 -11.99 1.93
C LEU A 99 4.90 -11.18 3.17
N PRO A 100 4.70 -9.87 3.02
CA PRO A 100 4.45 -9.05 4.20
C PRO A 100 3.16 -9.44 4.89
N GLN A 101 3.15 -9.29 6.18
CA GLN A 101 2.06 -9.70 7.03
C GLN A 101 1.61 -8.55 7.90
N GLY A 102 0.34 -8.59 8.28
CA GLY A 102 -0.15 -7.66 9.27
C GLY A 102 -0.66 -6.39 8.64
N ARG A 103 -0.76 -5.37 9.46
CA ARG A 103 -1.34 -4.12 9.03
C ARG A 103 -0.42 -3.36 8.10
N PHE A 104 -1.01 -2.76 7.11
CA PHE A 104 -0.28 -1.86 6.24
C PHE A 104 -0.97 -0.51 6.20
N GLU A 105 -0.19 0.49 5.88
CA GLU A 105 -0.73 1.80 5.61
C GLU A 105 0.18 2.46 4.60
N ARG A 106 -0.41 3.10 3.63
CA ARG A 106 0.36 3.83 2.64
C ARG A 106 -0.30 5.16 2.38
N ARG A 107 0.48 6.23 2.50
CA ARG A 107 -0.01 7.56 2.20
C ARG A 107 0.59 7.99 0.88
N VAL A 108 -0.26 8.42 -0.03
CA VAL A 108 0.15 8.75 -1.38
C VAL A 108 -0.27 10.18 -1.66
N ALA A 109 0.69 11.06 -1.86
CA ALA A 109 0.37 12.43 -2.22
C ALA A 109 -0.19 12.45 -3.63
N LEU A 110 -1.35 13.06 -3.79
CA LEU A 110 -1.98 13.12 -5.09
C LEU A 110 -1.46 14.33 -5.86
N PRO A 111 -1.38 14.24 -7.18
CA PRO A 111 -1.08 15.44 -7.95
C PRO A 111 -2.07 16.53 -7.62
N PRO A 112 -1.63 17.79 -7.64
CA PRO A 112 -2.53 18.88 -7.29
C PRO A 112 -3.74 18.93 -8.21
N GLY A 113 -4.89 19.25 -7.66
CA GLY A 113 -6.07 19.34 -8.44
C GLY A 113 -7.30 19.04 -7.61
N VAL A 114 -8.44 19.15 -8.26
CA VAL A 114 -9.72 18.84 -7.65
C VAL A 114 -10.23 17.57 -8.29
N TYR A 115 -10.63 16.62 -7.49
CA TYR A 115 -11.06 15.33 -7.97
C TYR A 115 -12.53 15.12 -7.67
N GLY A 116 -13.19 14.41 -8.59
CA GLY A 116 -14.58 14.10 -8.44
C GLY A 116 -14.78 12.65 -8.07
N GLU A 117 -15.22 11.88 -9.04
CA GLU A 117 -15.59 10.51 -8.78
C GLU A 117 -14.37 9.66 -8.46
N VAL A 118 -14.50 8.80 -7.45
CA VAL A 118 -13.44 7.88 -7.06
C VAL A 118 -13.98 6.46 -7.25
N ARG A 119 -13.20 5.63 -7.91
CA ARG A 119 -13.58 4.24 -8.14
C ARG A 119 -12.43 3.34 -7.76
N ARG A 120 -12.74 2.12 -7.43
CA ARG A 120 -11.71 1.17 -7.05
C ARG A 120 -12.07 -0.21 -7.55
N PHE A 121 -11.08 -0.97 -7.91
CA PHE A 121 -11.27 -2.33 -8.36
C PHE A 121 -9.93 -3.06 -8.29
N GLU A 122 -9.98 -4.36 -8.48
CA GLU A 122 -8.78 -5.17 -8.44
C GLU A 122 -8.35 -5.52 -9.85
N ALA A 123 -7.04 -5.49 -10.08
CA ALA A 123 -6.48 -5.90 -11.36
C ALA A 123 -5.09 -6.45 -11.14
N ASN A 124 -4.88 -7.67 -11.54
CA ASN A 124 -3.55 -8.30 -11.55
C ASN A 124 -2.85 -8.21 -10.20
N GLY A 125 -3.58 -8.49 -9.13
CA GLY A 125 -3.00 -8.48 -7.79
C GLY A 125 -2.83 -7.11 -7.19
N CYS A 126 -3.35 -6.10 -7.83
CA CYS A 126 -3.27 -4.73 -7.33
C CYS A 126 -4.64 -4.20 -7.03
N LEU A 127 -4.68 -3.32 -6.05
CA LEU A 127 -5.85 -2.47 -5.89
C LEU A 127 -5.63 -1.25 -6.76
N VAL A 128 -6.60 -0.97 -7.62
CA VAL A 128 -6.53 0.19 -8.49
C VAL A 128 -7.56 1.20 -8.00
N VAL A 129 -7.09 2.42 -7.75
CA VAL A 129 -7.97 3.52 -7.37
C VAL A 129 -7.88 4.55 -8.48
N THR A 130 -9.01 4.93 -9.05
CA THR A 130 -9.04 5.95 -10.08
C THR A 130 -9.78 7.15 -9.56
N LEU A 131 -9.21 8.31 -9.82
CA LEU A 131 -9.82 9.58 -9.39
C LEU A 131 -10.02 10.43 -10.62
N ALA A 132 -11.27 10.71 -10.93
CA ALA A 132 -11.58 11.55 -12.05
C ALA A 132 -11.25 12.98 -11.71
N LYS A 133 -10.62 13.69 -12.64
CA LYS A 133 -10.36 15.10 -12.43
C LYS A 133 -11.64 15.88 -12.60
N ALA A 134 -11.99 16.64 -11.59
CA ALA A 134 -13.19 17.46 -11.66
C ALA A 134 -12.96 18.56 -12.68
N GLY A 135 -14.01 18.84 -13.43
CA GLY A 135 -13.92 19.93 -14.39
C GLY A 135 -13.42 19.52 -15.75
N THR A 136 -12.93 18.30 -15.90
CA THR A 136 -12.56 17.84 -17.22
C THR A 136 -13.63 17.04 -17.86
N ARG A 137 -14.70 16.85 -17.23
CA ARG A 137 -15.72 16.07 -17.66
C ARG A 137 -16.43 16.46 -18.75
N ARG A 138 -16.45 16.68 -19.07
CA ARG A 138 -16.95 17.03 -19.78
C ARG A 138 -17.32 16.99 -20.62
N GLN A 139 -17.39 16.96 -21.05
CA GLN A 139 -17.72 17.08 -21.68
C GLN A 139 -18.36 16.82 -22.17
N PRO A 140 -18.67 16.98 -22.54
CA PRO A 140 -19.54 17.04 -22.92
C PRO A 140 -19.80 16.49 -23.66
#